data_b094e72aeacf6df8da54d53b4b8dc37d
#
_entry.id   b094e72aeacf6df8da54d53b4b8dc37d
#
_cell.length_a   1.000
_cell.length_b   1.000
_cell.length_c   1.000
_cell.angle_alpha   90.00
_cell.angle_beta   90.00
_cell.angle_gamma   90.00
#
_symmetry.space_group_name_H-M   'P 1'
#
loop_
_entity.id
_entity.type
_entity.pdbx_description
1 polymer ?
#
loop_
_entity_poly.entity_id
_entity_poly.type
_entity_poly.pdbx_seq_one_letter_code
_entity_poly.pdbx_strand_id
1 'polypeptide(L)'
;MRTLILTLFVLLFVPSLFAQEQRVGIDPAIIEAYPEPNVEPLYPQDNMLYDRVYRRVNNPLQMFDNPNGSIVQDMGKGFNFVTLAGVSQPEWEQVTTDRWMRTTDLSEEVTISRFGGVFFPENPLPYQMAWTLRHLRASSTPGADENPDNEFMYRYTRVNLYTSVEVDGKLWYQIGVNKWVHQFDVARPLPVERPEGINTEKWVSVDLYEQSVIAYEGTRPVFATLISSGLAEWPTNEGLFNVYFRRERTLMSGAEGLPDFYYLEEVPWTMFFDDDIALHGTYWHDGFGYRRSHGCVNMSITDSNWLYRWSSDVRDFNNPDSVDIAVYVYSSGTYD
;
A
#
# COMPACT_ATOMS: atom_id res chain seq x y z
N MET A 1 -13.49 60.20 76.60
CA MET A 1 -13.51 58.79 76.03
C MET A 1 -13.33 58.88 74.53
N ARG A 2 -12.21 58.52 74.00
CA ARG A 2 -11.89 58.46 72.58
C ARG A 2 -11.91 56.98 72.17
N THR A 3 -12.86 56.57 71.36
CA THR A 3 -13.00 55.23 70.88
C THR A 3 -12.06 55.01 69.68
N LEU A 4 -11.12 54.12 69.82
CA LEU A 4 -10.18 53.70 68.76
C LEU A 4 -10.86 52.63 67.90
N ILE A 5 -11.14 52.91 66.60
CA ILE A 5 -11.62 51.94 65.63
C ILE A 5 -10.39 51.31 64.99
N LEU A 6 -10.20 50.03 65.26
CA LEU A 6 -9.17 49.19 64.64
C LEU A 6 -9.72 48.59 63.32
N THR A 7 -9.24 49.07 62.17
CA THR A 7 -9.64 48.54 60.86
C THR A 7 -8.72 47.36 60.53
N LEU A 8 -9.28 46.15 60.51
CA LEU A 8 -8.60 44.93 60.16
C LEU A 8 -8.60 44.79 58.62
N PHE A 9 -7.43 44.93 57.98
CA PHE A 9 -7.25 44.59 56.56
C PHE A 9 -7.06 43.08 56.40
N VAL A 10 -8.09 42.40 55.85
CA VAL A 10 -7.99 41.02 55.45
C VAL A 10 -7.41 40.96 54.02
N LEU A 11 -6.16 40.59 53.92
CA LEU A 11 -5.53 40.24 52.64
C LEU A 11 -6.08 38.92 52.15
N LEU A 12 -7.02 38.99 51.17
CA LEU A 12 -7.46 37.84 50.41
C LEU A 12 -6.34 37.40 49.47
N PHE A 13 -5.63 36.33 49.86
CA PHE A 13 -4.76 35.57 48.93
C PHE A 13 -5.69 34.86 47.92
N VAL A 14 -5.75 35.37 46.68
CA VAL A 14 -6.30 34.65 45.57
C VAL A 14 -5.21 33.69 45.04
N PRO A 15 -5.34 32.37 45.20
CA PRO A 15 -4.37 31.47 44.54
C PRO A 15 -4.58 31.67 43.03
N SER A 16 -3.53 32.13 42.35
CA SER A 16 -3.47 32.06 40.89
C SER A 16 -3.55 30.58 40.50
N LEU A 17 -4.70 30.12 40.05
CA LEU A 17 -4.81 28.89 39.28
C LEU A 17 -4.01 29.14 37.99
N PHE A 18 -2.76 28.72 37.98
CA PHE A 18 -2.09 28.41 36.73
C PHE A 18 -2.93 27.29 36.10
N ALA A 19 -3.71 27.60 35.08
CA ALA A 19 -4.27 26.61 34.18
C ALA A 19 -3.06 25.85 33.62
N GLN A 20 -2.88 24.65 34.11
CA GLN A 20 -1.97 23.69 33.49
C GLN A 20 -2.56 23.48 32.09
N GLU A 21 -1.93 24.06 31.07
CA GLU A 21 -2.29 23.74 29.68
C GLU A 21 -2.29 22.20 29.58
N GLN A 22 -3.44 21.64 29.35
CA GLN A 22 -3.60 20.19 29.22
C GLN A 22 -2.81 19.79 27.97
N ARG A 23 -1.62 19.25 28.19
CA ARG A 23 -0.70 18.85 27.12
C ARG A 23 -1.39 17.77 26.30
N VAL A 24 -1.77 18.09 25.09
CA VAL A 24 -2.33 17.10 24.16
C VAL A 24 -1.17 16.25 23.65
N GLY A 25 -1.23 14.95 23.92
CA GLY A 25 -0.20 13.99 23.49
C GLY A 25 0.52 13.28 24.64
N ILE A 26 1.39 12.35 24.29
CA ILE A 26 2.16 11.57 25.27
C ILE A 26 3.46 12.30 25.69
N ASP A 27 4.11 11.75 26.73
CA ASP A 27 5.38 12.29 27.23
C ASP A 27 6.47 12.23 26.14
N PRO A 28 7.18 13.36 25.87
CA PRO A 28 8.29 13.39 24.93
C PRO A 28 9.36 12.32 25.17
N ALA A 29 9.65 11.96 26.43
CA ALA A 29 10.62 10.93 26.76
C ALA A 29 10.26 9.55 26.18
N ILE A 30 8.97 9.25 26.04
CA ILE A 30 8.49 8.03 25.39
C ILE A 30 8.78 8.08 23.88
N ILE A 31 8.52 9.23 23.24
CA ILE A 31 8.78 9.44 21.82
C ILE A 31 10.29 9.31 21.54
N GLU A 32 11.13 9.89 22.39
CA GLU A 32 12.59 9.81 22.28
C GLU A 32 13.11 8.37 22.47
N ALA A 33 12.43 7.56 23.31
CA ALA A 33 12.80 6.16 23.51
C ALA A 33 12.43 5.25 22.32
N TYR A 34 11.44 5.64 21.51
CA TYR A 34 10.95 4.90 20.35
C TYR A 34 10.76 5.80 19.14
N PRO A 35 11.84 6.41 18.59
CA PRO A 35 11.74 7.47 17.58
C PRO A 35 11.15 6.99 16.24
N GLU A 36 11.30 5.71 15.92
CA GLU A 36 10.81 5.08 14.69
C GLU A 36 10.34 3.64 14.95
N PRO A 37 9.51 3.06 14.06
CA PRO A 37 9.10 1.66 14.18
C PRO A 37 10.30 0.71 14.06
N ASN A 38 10.42 -0.22 15.01
CA ASN A 38 11.47 -1.24 15.00
C ASN A 38 11.09 -2.39 14.04
N VAL A 39 11.15 -2.12 12.73
CA VAL A 39 10.85 -3.07 11.65
C VAL A 39 11.99 -3.08 10.63
N GLU A 40 12.20 -4.22 9.97
CA GLU A 40 13.21 -4.36 8.93
C GLU A 40 12.59 -4.12 7.55
N PRO A 41 13.05 -3.15 6.76
CA PRO A 41 12.50 -2.91 5.43
C PRO A 41 12.94 -3.95 4.40
N LEU A 42 12.01 -4.34 3.53
CA LEU A 42 12.35 -5.11 2.33
C LEU A 42 12.84 -4.16 1.23
N TYR A 43 14.11 -4.27 0.88
CA TYR A 43 14.72 -3.40 -0.12
C TYR A 43 14.51 -3.93 -1.55
N PRO A 44 14.17 -3.06 -2.51
CA PRO A 44 14.05 -3.43 -3.91
C PRO A 44 15.41 -3.80 -4.51
N GLN A 45 15.39 -4.78 -5.41
CA GLN A 45 16.58 -5.24 -6.14
C GLN A 45 16.45 -4.85 -7.62
N ASP A 46 17.40 -4.09 -8.15
CA ASP A 46 17.35 -3.54 -9.51
C ASP A 46 17.27 -4.64 -10.60
N ASN A 47 17.98 -5.75 -10.42
CA ASN A 47 17.92 -6.88 -11.34
C ASN A 47 16.53 -7.54 -11.42
N MET A 48 15.68 -7.36 -10.42
CA MET A 48 14.31 -7.85 -10.41
C MET A 48 13.35 -6.79 -10.96
N LEU A 49 13.55 -5.52 -10.61
CA LEU A 49 12.69 -4.43 -11.07
C LEU A 49 12.83 -4.19 -12.57
N TYR A 50 14.03 -4.32 -13.10
CA TYR A 50 14.37 -4.00 -14.50
C TYR A 50 14.73 -5.24 -15.34
N ASP A 51 14.20 -6.41 -14.95
CA ASP A 51 14.33 -7.64 -15.77
C ASP A 51 13.47 -7.60 -17.04
N ARG A 52 12.58 -6.60 -17.15
CA ARG A 52 11.72 -6.32 -18.30
C ARG A 52 11.70 -4.83 -18.61
N VAL A 53 11.52 -4.52 -19.87
CA VAL A 53 11.38 -3.15 -20.37
C VAL A 53 9.93 -2.92 -20.77
N TYR A 54 9.18 -2.28 -19.89
CA TYR A 54 7.76 -2.00 -20.11
C TYR A 54 7.56 -0.67 -20.82
N ARG A 55 6.54 -0.61 -21.69
CA ARG A 55 6.09 0.62 -22.37
C ARG A 55 4.57 0.75 -22.26
N ARG A 56 4.12 1.97 -21.98
CA ARG A 56 2.71 2.29 -22.13
C ARG A 56 2.39 2.52 -23.60
N VAL A 57 1.23 2.05 -24.05
CA VAL A 57 0.71 2.29 -25.40
C VAL A 57 -0.11 3.59 -25.37
N ASN A 58 0.33 4.60 -26.14
CA ASN A 58 -0.28 5.93 -26.15
C ASN A 58 -1.42 6.08 -27.16
N ASN A 59 -1.47 5.18 -28.17
CA ASN A 59 -2.42 5.13 -29.26
C ASN A 59 -3.29 3.87 -29.17
N PRO A 60 -4.20 3.58 -30.10
CA PRO A 60 -4.83 2.29 -30.18
C PRO A 60 -3.79 1.17 -30.21
N LEU A 61 -4.05 0.10 -29.43
CA LEU A 61 -3.16 -1.05 -29.37
C LEU A 61 -3.23 -1.81 -30.70
N GLN A 62 -2.28 -1.53 -31.59
CA GLN A 62 -2.14 -2.19 -32.89
C GLN A 62 -0.80 -2.90 -32.97
N MET A 63 -0.84 -4.21 -33.21
CA MET A 63 0.34 -5.04 -33.38
C MET A 63 0.43 -5.54 -34.82
N PHE A 64 1.65 -5.61 -35.33
CA PHE A 64 1.96 -6.00 -36.70
C PHE A 64 2.73 -7.30 -36.74
N ASP A 65 2.58 -8.07 -37.81
CA ASP A 65 3.33 -9.32 -38.03
C ASP A 65 4.83 -9.06 -38.31
N ASN A 66 5.14 -7.92 -38.95
CA ASN A 66 6.49 -7.46 -39.27
C ASN A 66 6.52 -5.93 -39.31
N PRO A 67 7.71 -5.30 -39.25
CA PRO A 67 7.87 -3.89 -39.59
C PRO A 67 7.32 -3.56 -40.97
N ASN A 68 6.44 -2.57 -41.06
CA ASN A 68 5.66 -2.23 -42.27
C ASN A 68 4.72 -3.35 -42.81
N GLY A 69 4.48 -4.38 -42.02
CA GLY A 69 3.61 -5.50 -42.37
C GLY A 69 2.13 -5.22 -42.13
N SER A 70 1.35 -6.29 -41.97
CA SER A 70 -0.10 -6.22 -41.73
C SER A 70 -0.39 -6.10 -40.23
N ILE A 71 -1.47 -5.38 -39.88
CA ILE A 71 -2.02 -5.40 -38.52
C ILE A 71 -2.59 -6.79 -38.29
N VAL A 72 -2.12 -7.47 -37.26
CA VAL A 72 -2.57 -8.80 -36.84
C VAL A 72 -3.37 -8.75 -35.55
N GLN A 73 -3.30 -7.63 -34.83
CA GLN A 73 -4.10 -7.38 -33.64
C GLN A 73 -4.43 -5.90 -33.55
N ASP A 74 -5.73 -5.58 -33.35
CA ASP A 74 -6.23 -4.22 -33.15
C ASP A 74 -7.28 -4.27 -32.03
N MET A 75 -6.90 -3.79 -30.84
CA MET A 75 -7.72 -3.84 -29.64
C MET A 75 -8.22 -2.46 -29.19
N GLY A 76 -7.93 -1.42 -29.96
CA GLY A 76 -8.39 -0.07 -29.67
C GLY A 76 -7.58 0.63 -28.56
N LYS A 77 -8.16 1.72 -28.05
CA LYS A 77 -7.57 2.50 -26.95
C LYS A 77 -7.94 1.91 -25.61
N GLY A 78 -7.02 1.97 -24.66
CA GLY A 78 -7.24 1.48 -23.32
C GLY A 78 -6.08 1.79 -22.39
N PHE A 79 -6.09 1.20 -21.21
CA PHE A 79 -4.98 1.21 -20.26
C PHE A 79 -4.00 0.07 -20.60
N ASN A 80 -3.20 0.29 -21.66
CA ASN A 80 -2.44 -0.76 -22.32
C ASN A 80 -0.94 -0.59 -22.07
N PHE A 81 -0.28 -1.70 -21.74
CA PHE A 81 1.15 -1.80 -21.54
C PHE A 81 1.70 -3.06 -22.20
N VAL A 82 2.83 -2.90 -22.88
CA VAL A 82 3.54 -4.00 -23.56
C VAL A 82 4.96 -4.11 -23.03
N THR A 83 5.58 -5.26 -23.27
CA THR A 83 6.96 -5.55 -22.89
C THR A 83 7.82 -5.68 -24.13
N LEU A 84 8.96 -4.96 -24.18
CA LEU A 84 9.88 -5.03 -25.31
C LEU A 84 10.67 -6.34 -25.28
N ALA A 85 10.80 -6.98 -26.42
CA ALA A 85 11.58 -8.21 -26.61
C ALA A 85 13.11 -7.94 -26.79
N GLY A 86 13.52 -6.66 -26.79
CA GLY A 86 14.92 -6.29 -26.98
C GLY A 86 15.39 -6.36 -28.45
N VAL A 87 14.46 -6.45 -29.40
CA VAL A 87 14.74 -6.41 -30.83
C VAL A 87 14.06 -5.17 -31.42
N SER A 88 14.85 -4.29 -32.03
CA SER A 88 14.36 -3.07 -32.63
C SER A 88 14.82 -2.91 -34.10
N GLN A 89 14.02 -2.19 -34.86
CA GLN A 89 14.37 -1.70 -36.22
C GLN A 89 14.01 -0.21 -36.30
N PRO A 90 14.46 0.52 -37.30
CA PRO A 90 14.07 1.93 -37.45
C PRO A 90 12.55 2.09 -37.37
N GLU A 91 12.07 2.91 -36.42
CA GLU A 91 10.66 3.19 -36.12
C GLU A 91 9.81 2.02 -35.58
N TRP A 92 10.44 0.85 -35.26
CA TRP A 92 9.73 -0.33 -34.81
C TRP A 92 10.40 -1.01 -33.63
N GLU A 93 9.58 -1.48 -32.67
CA GLU A 93 9.98 -2.32 -31.55
C GLU A 93 9.24 -3.66 -31.60
N GLN A 94 9.96 -4.75 -31.33
CA GLN A 94 9.33 -6.05 -31.13
C GLN A 94 8.86 -6.19 -29.68
N VAL A 95 7.62 -6.64 -29.48
CA VAL A 95 7.04 -6.94 -28.16
C VAL A 95 7.08 -8.45 -27.88
N THR A 96 6.90 -8.85 -26.62
CA THR A 96 7.08 -10.25 -26.16
C THR A 96 6.15 -11.28 -26.84
N THR A 97 5.09 -10.81 -27.48
CA THR A 97 4.16 -11.67 -28.22
C THR A 97 4.64 -12.01 -29.65
N ASP A 98 5.91 -11.77 -29.98
CA ASP A 98 6.44 -11.92 -31.34
C ASP A 98 5.74 -10.99 -32.34
N ARG A 99 5.32 -9.83 -31.92
CA ARG A 99 4.65 -8.80 -32.68
C ARG A 99 5.48 -7.53 -32.70
N TRP A 100 5.16 -6.69 -33.64
CA TRP A 100 5.85 -5.39 -33.81
C TRP A 100 4.90 -4.24 -33.54
N MET A 101 5.42 -3.20 -32.92
CA MET A 101 4.72 -1.93 -32.72
C MET A 101 5.56 -0.77 -33.21
N ARG A 102 4.92 0.31 -33.63
CA ARG A 102 5.64 1.53 -33.97
C ARG A 102 6.18 2.21 -32.71
N THR A 103 7.40 2.69 -32.74
CA THR A 103 7.98 3.44 -31.62
C THR A 103 7.15 4.68 -31.25
N THR A 104 6.49 5.32 -32.25
CA THR A 104 5.60 6.46 -32.03
C THR A 104 4.35 6.16 -31.22
N ASP A 105 3.95 4.89 -31.15
CA ASP A 105 2.78 4.44 -30.39
C ASP A 105 3.13 4.08 -28.93
N LEU A 106 4.42 4.05 -28.59
CA LEU A 106 4.93 3.68 -27.29
C LEU A 106 5.39 4.94 -26.52
N SER A 107 5.20 4.90 -25.20
CA SER A 107 5.76 5.92 -24.29
C SER A 107 7.26 5.73 -24.10
N GLU A 108 7.88 6.65 -23.38
CA GLU A 108 9.15 6.43 -22.73
C GLU A 108 9.04 5.30 -21.68
N GLU A 109 10.17 4.96 -21.06
CA GLU A 109 10.24 3.90 -20.06
C GLU A 109 9.30 4.16 -18.87
N VAL A 110 8.67 3.10 -18.39
CA VAL A 110 7.79 3.15 -17.22
C VAL A 110 8.62 3.25 -15.95
N THR A 111 8.29 4.21 -15.09
CA THR A 111 8.92 4.33 -13.78
C THR A 111 8.32 3.29 -12.83
N ILE A 112 9.13 2.30 -12.46
CA ILE A 112 8.74 1.22 -11.57
C ILE A 112 8.89 1.67 -10.11
N SER A 113 7.90 1.33 -9.27
CA SER A 113 7.94 1.64 -7.84
C SER A 113 9.12 0.95 -7.15
N ARG A 114 9.81 1.70 -6.30
CA ARG A 114 10.87 1.20 -5.40
C ARG A 114 10.35 0.99 -3.98
N PHE A 115 9.04 1.02 -3.78
CA PHE A 115 8.43 0.73 -2.49
C PHE A 115 8.66 -0.74 -2.12
N GLY A 116 8.98 -0.98 -0.85
CA GLY A 116 9.05 -2.28 -0.22
C GLY A 116 8.40 -2.24 1.16
N GLY A 117 7.71 -3.32 1.50
CA GLY A 117 7.11 -3.53 2.80
C GLY A 117 8.14 -3.73 3.91
N VAL A 118 7.70 -4.25 5.04
CA VAL A 118 8.53 -4.44 6.23
C VAL A 118 8.30 -5.81 6.85
N PHE A 119 9.38 -6.35 7.45
CA PHE A 119 9.31 -7.52 8.31
C PHE A 119 9.04 -7.10 9.75
N PHE A 120 8.10 -7.79 10.39
CA PHE A 120 7.86 -7.61 11.81
C PHE A 120 8.91 -8.37 12.64
N PRO A 121 9.34 -7.79 13.79
CA PRO A 121 10.16 -8.50 14.74
C PRO A 121 9.38 -9.64 15.44
N GLU A 122 10.09 -10.55 16.11
CA GLU A 122 9.44 -11.61 16.89
C GLU A 122 8.58 -11.06 18.04
N ASN A 123 9.04 -9.99 18.67
CA ASN A 123 8.30 -9.31 19.73
C ASN A 123 7.33 -8.30 19.15
N PRO A 124 6.12 -8.15 19.71
CA PRO A 124 5.19 -7.11 19.27
C PRO A 124 5.80 -5.72 19.30
N LEU A 125 5.43 -4.88 18.33
CA LEU A 125 5.82 -3.48 18.32
C LEU A 125 5.21 -2.75 19.53
N PRO A 126 5.96 -1.88 20.22
CA PRO A 126 5.45 -1.12 21.37
C PRO A 126 4.37 -0.10 20.95
N TYR A 127 4.40 0.34 19.71
CA TYR A 127 3.42 1.25 19.12
C TYR A 127 3.00 0.75 17.75
N GLN A 128 1.75 1.07 17.36
CA GLN A 128 1.26 0.80 16.01
C GLN A 128 2.10 1.60 15.01
N MET A 129 2.62 0.92 13.99
CA MET A 129 3.29 1.61 12.88
C MET A 129 2.29 2.03 11.79
N ALA A 130 2.69 3.02 11.00
CA ALA A 130 2.01 3.40 9.77
C ALA A 130 3.00 3.87 8.71
N TRP A 131 2.54 3.92 7.46
CA TRP A 131 3.20 4.65 6.37
C TRP A 131 2.45 5.93 6.05
N THR A 132 3.17 7.02 5.79
CA THR A 132 2.56 8.21 5.21
C THR A 132 2.19 7.95 3.75
N LEU A 133 1.00 8.39 3.32
CA LEU A 133 0.47 8.12 1.97
C LEU A 133 0.77 9.22 0.95
N ARG A 134 1.22 10.38 1.42
CA ARG A 134 1.60 11.52 0.59
C ARG A 134 2.84 12.23 1.15
N HIS A 135 3.38 13.15 0.38
CA HIS A 135 4.36 14.10 0.88
C HIS A 135 3.64 15.11 1.78
N LEU A 136 4.14 15.31 3.00
CA LEU A 136 3.49 16.19 3.97
C LEU A 136 4.47 16.73 5.02
N ARG A 137 4.02 17.74 5.75
CA ARG A 137 4.59 18.15 7.04
C ARG A 137 3.54 17.94 8.12
N ALA A 138 3.94 17.40 9.26
CA ALA A 138 3.03 17.20 10.37
C ALA A 138 2.48 18.53 10.89
N SER A 139 1.25 18.54 11.35
CA SER A 139 0.66 19.66 12.08
C SER A 139 1.22 19.74 13.51
N SER A 140 1.29 20.93 14.11
CA SER A 140 1.77 21.06 15.50
C SER A 140 0.75 20.57 16.54
N THR A 141 -0.52 20.63 16.21
CA THR A 141 -1.64 20.16 17.04
C THR A 141 -2.68 19.46 16.19
N PRO A 142 -3.51 18.55 16.77
CA PRO A 142 -4.57 17.90 16.04
C PRO A 142 -5.55 18.94 15.48
N GLY A 143 -6.04 18.75 14.25
CA GLY A 143 -6.99 19.65 13.60
C GLY A 143 -6.41 20.90 12.97
N ALA A 144 -5.12 21.18 13.12
CA ALA A 144 -4.46 22.33 12.53
C ALA A 144 -3.90 22.01 11.13
N ASP A 145 -3.60 23.06 10.38
CA ASP A 145 -2.86 22.97 9.11
C ASP A 145 -1.43 22.44 9.33
N GLU A 146 -0.80 21.98 8.25
CA GLU A 146 0.60 21.57 8.25
C GLU A 146 1.50 22.69 8.77
N ASN A 147 2.41 22.36 9.68
CA ASN A 147 3.40 23.32 10.17
C ASN A 147 4.63 23.34 9.26
N PRO A 148 4.94 24.47 8.57
CA PRO A 148 6.10 24.59 7.70
C PRO A 148 7.45 24.40 8.40
N ASP A 149 7.50 24.57 9.73
CA ASP A 149 8.71 24.38 10.54
C ASP A 149 8.96 22.89 10.88
N ASN A 150 7.95 22.03 10.73
CA ASN A 150 8.15 20.61 10.89
C ASN A 150 8.88 20.01 9.68
N GLU A 151 9.62 18.93 9.93
CA GLU A 151 10.35 18.21 8.90
C GLU A 151 9.43 17.73 7.77
N PHE A 152 9.91 17.85 6.53
CA PHE A 152 9.20 17.34 5.37
C PHE A 152 9.34 15.82 5.30
N MET A 153 8.22 15.12 5.28
CA MET A 153 8.15 13.67 5.15
C MET A 153 7.76 13.30 3.73
N TYR A 154 8.52 12.38 3.15
CA TYR A 154 8.19 11.79 1.86
C TYR A 154 7.10 10.73 2.02
N ARG A 155 6.33 10.49 0.99
CA ARG A 155 5.42 9.36 0.91
C ARG A 155 6.15 8.06 1.27
N TYR A 156 5.47 7.18 2.00
CA TYR A 156 5.98 5.92 2.52
C TYR A 156 7.01 6.06 3.66
N THR A 157 7.14 7.23 4.27
CA THR A 157 7.84 7.37 5.54
C THR A 157 7.12 6.54 6.61
N ARG A 158 7.88 5.69 7.31
CA ARG A 158 7.36 4.88 8.42
C ARG A 158 7.36 5.71 9.69
N VAL A 159 6.26 5.65 10.43
CA VAL A 159 6.06 6.39 11.67
C VAL A 159 5.43 5.52 12.75
N ASN A 160 5.74 5.78 14.01
CA ASN A 160 4.98 5.27 15.15
C ASN A 160 3.75 6.14 15.39
N LEU A 161 2.62 5.51 15.69
CA LEU A 161 1.42 6.18 16.15
C LEU A 161 1.36 6.04 17.66
N TYR A 162 1.75 7.09 18.39
CA TYR A 162 1.88 7.01 19.85
C TYR A 162 0.55 7.16 20.58
N THR A 163 -0.33 8.01 20.06
CA THR A 163 -1.69 8.21 20.56
C THR A 163 -2.56 8.82 19.46
N SER A 164 -3.86 8.88 19.70
CA SER A 164 -4.81 9.51 18.79
C SER A 164 -5.77 10.44 19.53
N VAL A 165 -6.24 11.44 18.82
CA VAL A 165 -7.28 12.38 19.27
C VAL A 165 -8.28 12.56 18.14
N GLU A 166 -9.57 12.59 18.47
CA GLU A 166 -10.61 12.90 17.50
C GLU A 166 -10.87 14.39 17.45
N VAL A 167 -10.87 14.98 16.26
CA VAL A 167 -11.23 16.37 15.98
C VAL A 167 -12.21 16.36 14.82
N ASP A 168 -13.39 16.93 15.01
CA ASP A 168 -14.47 17.00 14.01
C ASP A 168 -14.83 15.65 13.37
N GLY A 169 -14.87 14.57 14.19
CA GLY A 169 -15.20 13.22 13.76
C GLY A 169 -14.09 12.51 12.97
N LYS A 170 -12.86 13.04 12.98
CA LYS A 170 -11.69 12.46 12.31
C LYS A 170 -10.56 12.24 13.31
N LEU A 171 -9.85 11.12 13.16
CA LEU A 171 -8.70 10.81 14.00
C LEU A 171 -7.45 11.53 13.53
N TRP A 172 -6.73 12.05 14.50
CA TRP A 172 -5.39 12.60 14.35
C TRP A 172 -4.42 11.78 15.18
N TYR A 173 -3.33 11.35 14.58
CA TYR A 173 -2.32 10.52 15.21
C TYR A 173 -1.09 11.35 15.56
N GLN A 174 -0.61 11.22 16.81
CA GLN A 174 0.68 11.76 17.20
C GLN A 174 1.80 10.86 16.69
N ILE A 175 2.71 11.42 15.90
CA ILE A 175 3.86 10.73 15.32
C ILE A 175 5.21 11.27 15.81
N GLY A 176 5.17 12.27 16.67
CA GLY A 176 6.35 12.93 17.24
C GLY A 176 5.97 14.03 18.22
N VAL A 177 6.96 14.63 18.85
CA VAL A 177 6.73 15.80 19.71
C VAL A 177 6.19 16.96 18.87
N ASN A 178 4.98 17.43 19.17
CA ASN A 178 4.27 18.44 18.36
C ASN A 178 4.18 18.08 16.87
N LYS A 179 4.03 16.77 16.56
CA LYS A 179 3.86 16.28 15.19
C LYS A 179 2.60 15.39 15.14
N TRP A 180 1.60 15.86 14.42
CA TRP A 180 0.31 15.19 14.26
C TRP A 180 -0.01 15.03 12.78
N VAL A 181 -0.60 13.89 12.43
CA VAL A 181 -1.05 13.60 11.06
C VAL A 181 -2.51 13.17 11.08
N HIS A 182 -3.22 13.50 10.02
CA HIS A 182 -4.62 13.13 9.85
C HIS A 182 -4.73 11.64 9.47
N GLN A 183 -5.84 10.99 9.87
CA GLN A 183 -6.07 9.56 9.60
C GLN A 183 -5.98 9.18 8.11
N PHE A 184 -6.36 10.07 7.19
CA PHE A 184 -6.30 9.81 5.75
C PHE A 184 -4.90 10.05 5.13
N ASP A 185 -3.96 10.55 5.90
CA ASP A 185 -2.59 10.75 5.47
C ASP A 185 -1.68 9.56 5.79
N VAL A 186 -2.22 8.54 6.45
CA VAL A 186 -1.47 7.34 6.85
C VAL A 186 -2.27 6.07 6.59
N ALA A 187 -1.56 4.96 6.37
CA ALA A 187 -2.12 3.62 6.34
C ALA A 187 -1.41 2.72 7.36
N ARG A 188 -2.19 1.91 8.06
CA ARG A 188 -1.76 1.10 9.20
C ARG A 188 -1.87 -0.38 8.87
N PRO A 189 -0.79 -1.15 8.91
CA PRO A 189 -0.94 -2.60 8.91
C PRO A 189 -1.50 -3.03 10.26
N LEU A 190 -2.77 -3.41 10.29
CA LEU A 190 -3.48 -3.82 11.52
C LEU A 190 -3.51 -5.35 11.60
N PRO A 191 -2.69 -5.99 12.47
CA PRO A 191 -2.76 -7.43 12.65
C PRO A 191 -4.15 -7.87 13.13
N VAL A 192 -4.65 -8.97 12.56
CA VAL A 192 -5.94 -9.57 12.91
C VAL A 192 -5.76 -10.96 13.49
N GLU A 193 -6.72 -11.38 14.29
CA GLU A 193 -6.79 -12.77 14.74
C GLU A 193 -7.00 -13.69 13.52
N ARG A 194 -6.44 -14.90 13.60
CA ARG A 194 -6.59 -15.90 12.54
C ARG A 194 -8.05 -16.31 12.39
N PRO A 195 -8.69 -16.05 11.24
CA PRO A 195 -10.07 -16.42 11.01
C PRO A 195 -10.30 -17.94 11.08
N GLU A 196 -11.49 -18.33 11.55
CA GLU A 196 -11.93 -19.72 11.47
C GLU A 196 -11.98 -20.18 10.00
N GLY A 197 -11.56 -21.41 9.72
CA GLY A 197 -11.52 -21.98 8.37
C GLY A 197 -10.14 -21.87 7.68
N ILE A 198 -9.20 -21.10 8.21
CA ILE A 198 -7.82 -21.12 7.71
C ILE A 198 -7.11 -22.37 8.24
N ASN A 199 -6.72 -23.27 7.32
CA ASN A 199 -6.07 -24.55 7.64
C ASN A 199 -4.58 -24.58 7.27
N THR A 200 -4.05 -23.52 6.63
CA THR A 200 -2.65 -23.40 6.23
C THR A 200 -1.83 -22.64 7.24
N GLU A 201 -0.60 -23.06 7.51
CA GLU A 201 0.30 -22.36 8.43
C GLU A 201 0.62 -20.92 7.95
N LYS A 202 0.87 -20.77 6.65
CA LYS A 202 1.06 -19.46 5.99
C LYS A 202 -0.26 -18.98 5.40
N TRP A 203 -0.59 -17.72 5.66
CA TRP A 203 -1.79 -17.08 5.14
C TRP A 203 -1.60 -15.56 5.10
N VAL A 204 -2.50 -14.85 4.43
CA VAL A 204 -2.48 -13.39 4.36
C VAL A 204 -3.83 -12.79 4.73
N SER A 205 -3.81 -11.61 5.37
CA SER A 205 -4.96 -10.72 5.45
C SER A 205 -4.81 -9.55 4.49
N VAL A 206 -5.91 -9.14 3.87
CA VAL A 206 -6.01 -7.99 2.98
C VAL A 206 -7.02 -7.03 3.59
N ASP A 207 -6.55 -5.87 4.06
CA ASP A 207 -7.41 -4.83 4.61
C ASP A 207 -7.75 -3.81 3.52
N LEU A 208 -9.02 -3.77 3.13
CA LEU A 208 -9.51 -2.89 2.06
C LEU A 208 -9.65 -1.43 2.51
N TYR A 209 -9.73 -1.15 3.81
CA TYR A 209 -9.76 0.22 4.33
C TYR A 209 -8.35 0.79 4.46
N GLU A 210 -7.45 0.09 5.14
CA GLU A 210 -6.06 0.52 5.33
C GLU A 210 -5.20 0.30 4.06
N GLN A 211 -5.74 -0.37 3.04
CA GLN A 211 -5.01 -0.70 1.80
C GLN A 211 -3.67 -1.37 2.10
N SER A 212 -3.71 -2.41 2.93
CA SER A 212 -2.55 -3.15 3.39
C SER A 212 -2.73 -4.66 3.30
N VAL A 213 -1.63 -5.37 3.16
CA VAL A 213 -1.54 -6.84 3.29
C VAL A 213 -0.61 -7.17 4.42
N ILE A 214 -1.01 -8.14 5.26
CA ILE A 214 -0.14 -8.74 6.27
C ILE A 214 -0.03 -10.23 5.99
N ALA A 215 1.20 -10.75 5.98
CA ALA A 215 1.50 -12.17 5.90
C ALA A 215 1.75 -12.74 7.30
N TYR A 216 1.25 -13.96 7.54
CA TYR A 216 1.30 -14.63 8.83
C TYR A 216 1.90 -16.02 8.73
N GLU A 217 2.62 -16.42 9.79
CA GLU A 217 2.96 -17.80 10.13
C GLU A 217 2.23 -18.18 11.42
N GLY A 218 1.26 -19.07 11.32
CA GLY A 218 0.32 -19.36 12.39
C GLY A 218 -0.51 -18.13 12.75
N THR A 219 -0.28 -17.60 13.96
CA THR A 219 -0.91 -16.36 14.44
C THR A 219 0.04 -15.16 14.43
N ARG A 220 1.31 -15.37 14.07
CA ARG A 220 2.35 -14.35 14.11
C ARG A 220 2.40 -13.58 12.78
N PRO A 221 2.22 -12.25 12.77
CA PRO A 221 2.50 -11.44 11.60
C PRO A 221 4.01 -11.45 11.32
N VAL A 222 4.41 -11.69 10.07
CA VAL A 222 5.81 -11.76 9.66
C VAL A 222 6.21 -10.65 8.71
N PHE A 223 5.27 -10.17 7.91
CA PHE A 223 5.53 -9.14 6.90
C PHE A 223 4.28 -8.30 6.66
N ALA A 224 4.46 -7.02 6.35
CA ALA A 224 3.37 -6.14 5.92
C ALA A 224 3.80 -5.26 4.76
N THR A 225 2.82 -4.94 3.90
CA THR A 225 3.00 -4.02 2.77
C THR A 225 1.74 -3.22 2.47
N LEU A 226 1.90 -2.10 1.75
CA LEU A 226 0.78 -1.36 1.16
C LEU A 226 0.37 -1.97 -0.18
N ILE A 227 -0.91 -1.85 -0.48
CA ILE A 227 -1.51 -2.35 -1.72
C ILE A 227 -2.34 -1.28 -2.42
N SER A 228 -2.87 -1.64 -3.59
CA SER A 228 -3.98 -0.95 -4.24
C SER A 228 -5.03 -1.98 -4.63
N SER A 229 -6.15 -1.99 -3.93
CA SER A 229 -7.29 -2.87 -4.21
C SER A 229 -8.24 -2.29 -5.27
N GLY A 230 -9.33 -2.99 -5.52
CA GLY A 230 -10.36 -2.61 -6.49
C GLY A 230 -11.04 -1.28 -6.20
N LEU A 231 -11.37 -0.53 -7.26
CA LEU A 231 -12.21 0.66 -7.20
C LEU A 231 -13.65 0.28 -6.77
N ALA A 232 -14.47 1.26 -6.44
CA ALA A 232 -15.85 1.03 -5.99
C ALA A 232 -16.70 0.35 -7.09
N GLU A 233 -16.43 0.64 -8.37
CA GLU A 233 -17.11 0.06 -9.51
C GLU A 233 -16.67 -1.38 -9.80
N TRP A 234 -15.46 -1.74 -9.36
CA TRP A 234 -14.85 -3.09 -9.53
C TRP A 234 -14.19 -3.51 -8.21
N PRO A 235 -14.97 -3.82 -7.17
CA PRO A 235 -14.44 -4.06 -5.84
C PRO A 235 -13.64 -5.37 -5.77
N THR A 236 -12.66 -5.41 -4.88
CA THR A 236 -12.11 -6.65 -4.37
C THR A 236 -13.13 -7.24 -3.39
N ASN A 237 -13.53 -8.50 -3.58
CA ASN A 237 -14.55 -9.14 -2.74
C ASN A 237 -14.01 -9.46 -1.34
N GLU A 238 -14.80 -9.16 -0.30
CA GLU A 238 -14.51 -9.60 1.07
C GLU A 238 -14.83 -11.09 1.23
N GLY A 239 -14.03 -11.80 2.03
CA GLY A 239 -14.25 -13.21 2.29
C GLY A 239 -12.97 -13.97 2.62
N LEU A 240 -13.10 -15.28 2.74
CA LEU A 240 -11.99 -16.21 2.93
C LEU A 240 -11.82 -17.04 1.64
N PHE A 241 -10.67 -16.93 1.04
CA PHE A 241 -10.29 -17.56 -0.21
C PHE A 241 -9.02 -18.38 -0.04
N ASN A 242 -8.66 -19.17 -1.07
CA ASN A 242 -7.36 -19.80 -1.19
C ASN A 242 -6.77 -19.47 -2.56
N VAL A 243 -5.47 -19.26 -2.62
CA VAL A 243 -4.78 -19.17 -3.91
C VAL A 243 -4.96 -20.52 -4.62
N TYR A 244 -5.50 -20.50 -5.83
CA TYR A 244 -5.75 -21.70 -6.61
C TYR A 244 -4.84 -21.84 -7.83
N PHE A 245 -4.26 -20.71 -8.30
CA PHE A 245 -3.41 -20.69 -9.47
C PHE A 245 -2.32 -19.60 -9.35
N ARG A 246 -1.11 -19.93 -9.83
CA ARG A 246 0.06 -19.03 -9.77
C ARG A 246 0.77 -18.93 -11.11
N ARG A 247 1.29 -17.74 -11.41
CA ARG A 247 2.16 -17.47 -12.54
C ARG A 247 3.27 -16.49 -12.14
N GLU A 248 4.51 -16.76 -12.57
CA GLU A 248 5.58 -15.77 -12.41
C GLU A 248 5.35 -14.56 -13.31
N ARG A 249 4.78 -14.79 -14.47
CA ARG A 249 4.40 -13.76 -15.44
C ARG A 249 3.10 -14.18 -16.13
N THR A 250 2.19 -13.23 -16.34
CA THR A 250 0.96 -13.47 -17.07
C THR A 250 0.49 -12.24 -17.84
N LEU A 251 -0.25 -12.46 -18.91
CA LEU A 251 -1.04 -11.42 -19.55
C LEU A 251 -2.31 -11.21 -18.73
N MET A 252 -2.63 -9.96 -18.40
CA MET A 252 -3.92 -9.56 -17.86
C MET A 252 -4.62 -8.63 -18.84
N SER A 253 -5.81 -8.96 -19.25
CA SER A 253 -6.64 -8.10 -20.11
C SER A 253 -8.10 -8.28 -19.76
N GLY A 254 -8.89 -7.22 -19.94
CA GLY A 254 -10.32 -7.24 -19.70
C GLY A 254 -11.04 -6.09 -20.34
N ALA A 255 -12.38 -6.16 -20.34
CA ALA A 255 -13.27 -5.14 -20.88
C ALA A 255 -13.01 -4.79 -22.36
N GLU A 256 -12.63 -5.78 -23.19
CA GLU A 256 -12.38 -5.56 -24.62
C GLU A 256 -13.60 -4.94 -25.31
N GLY A 257 -13.37 -3.87 -26.07
CA GLY A 257 -14.42 -3.09 -26.73
C GLY A 257 -15.20 -2.14 -25.82
N LEU A 258 -14.86 -2.04 -24.53
CA LEU A 258 -15.44 -1.11 -23.55
C LEU A 258 -14.49 0.04 -23.24
N PRO A 259 -14.99 1.15 -22.68
CA PRO A 259 -14.15 2.32 -22.36
C PRO A 259 -13.04 2.07 -21.31
N ASP A 260 -13.22 1.08 -20.46
CA ASP A 260 -12.34 0.64 -19.39
C ASP A 260 -11.41 -0.52 -19.80
N PHE A 261 -11.30 -0.79 -21.12
CA PHE A 261 -10.40 -1.80 -21.66
C PHE A 261 -8.97 -1.64 -21.16
N TYR A 262 -8.37 -2.76 -20.74
CA TYR A 262 -6.96 -2.82 -20.36
C TYR A 262 -6.26 -4.04 -20.96
N TYR A 263 -4.96 -3.92 -21.20
CA TYR A 263 -4.07 -4.96 -21.70
C TYR A 263 -2.69 -4.79 -21.07
N LEU A 264 -2.28 -5.73 -20.21
CA LEU A 264 -1.09 -5.65 -19.39
C LEU A 264 -0.23 -6.89 -19.61
N GLU A 265 0.84 -6.76 -20.40
CA GLU A 265 1.77 -7.86 -20.65
C GLU A 265 2.66 -8.12 -19.44
N GLU A 266 3.05 -9.38 -19.24
CA GLU A 266 4.07 -9.80 -18.27
C GLU A 266 3.81 -9.30 -16.83
N VAL A 267 2.55 -9.30 -16.37
CA VAL A 267 2.22 -8.96 -14.97
C VAL A 267 2.92 -9.95 -14.03
N PRO A 268 3.80 -9.47 -13.11
CA PRO A 268 4.68 -10.36 -12.37
C PRO A 268 4.03 -10.91 -11.09
N TRP A 269 4.46 -12.12 -10.70
CA TRP A 269 4.22 -12.77 -9.40
C TRP A 269 2.74 -12.88 -9.05
N THR A 270 1.95 -13.35 -10.00
CA THR A 270 0.49 -13.41 -9.91
C THR A 270 0.02 -14.64 -9.15
N MET A 271 -0.88 -14.44 -8.20
CA MET A 271 -1.54 -15.46 -7.38
C MET A 271 -3.05 -15.23 -7.38
N PHE A 272 -3.77 -15.99 -8.19
CA PHE A 272 -5.23 -15.91 -8.31
C PHE A 272 -5.91 -16.58 -7.12
N PHE A 273 -6.89 -15.90 -6.51
CA PHE A 273 -7.57 -16.38 -5.31
C PHE A 273 -9.11 -16.30 -5.38
N ASP A 274 -9.68 -15.46 -6.26
CA ASP A 274 -11.11 -15.29 -6.44
C ASP A 274 -11.40 -14.99 -7.91
N ASP A 275 -11.87 -15.99 -8.67
CA ASP A 275 -12.05 -15.92 -10.14
C ASP A 275 -10.82 -15.24 -10.82
N ASP A 276 -11.03 -14.09 -11.47
CA ASP A 276 -9.95 -13.34 -12.14
C ASP A 276 -9.23 -12.36 -11.22
N ILE A 277 -9.55 -12.34 -9.91
CA ILE A 277 -8.90 -11.48 -8.92
C ILE A 277 -7.64 -12.15 -8.38
N ALA A 278 -6.54 -11.41 -8.37
CA ALA A 278 -5.23 -11.90 -7.95
C ALA A 278 -4.48 -10.90 -7.07
N LEU A 279 -3.58 -11.44 -6.24
CA LEU A 279 -2.44 -10.71 -5.68
C LEU A 279 -1.33 -10.70 -6.74
N HIS A 280 -0.77 -9.54 -7.10
CA HIS A 280 0.27 -9.49 -8.14
C HIS A 280 1.13 -8.23 -8.05
N GLY A 281 2.31 -8.27 -8.66
CA GLY A 281 3.19 -7.12 -8.82
C GLY A 281 2.69 -6.14 -9.88
N THR A 282 2.97 -4.87 -9.66
CA THR A 282 2.50 -3.77 -10.50
C THR A 282 3.67 -2.90 -10.94
N TYR A 283 3.84 -2.75 -12.25
CA TYR A 283 4.89 -1.91 -12.83
C TYR A 283 4.35 -0.56 -13.35
N TRP A 284 3.03 -0.39 -13.50
CA TRP A 284 2.40 0.76 -14.15
C TRP A 284 1.98 1.89 -13.22
N HIS A 285 2.15 1.74 -11.91
CA HIS A 285 1.93 2.81 -10.93
C HIS A 285 2.74 2.60 -9.64
N ASP A 286 2.88 3.70 -8.90
CA ASP A 286 3.45 3.74 -7.56
C ASP A 286 2.44 4.37 -6.57
N GLY A 287 1.18 3.98 -6.64
CA GLY A 287 0.10 4.59 -5.87
C GLY A 287 -0.47 3.69 -4.78
N PHE A 288 0.38 2.94 -4.06
CA PHE A 288 -0.04 2.06 -2.98
C PHE A 288 -0.59 2.84 -1.78
N GLY A 289 -1.54 2.25 -1.06
CA GLY A 289 -2.33 2.91 -0.03
C GLY A 289 -3.65 3.51 -0.52
N TYR A 290 -3.96 3.38 -1.83
CA TYR A 290 -5.21 3.85 -2.43
C TYR A 290 -5.79 2.82 -3.40
N ARG A 291 -7.12 2.76 -3.53
CA ARG A 291 -7.80 1.90 -4.51
C ARG A 291 -7.48 2.33 -5.94
N ARG A 292 -7.20 1.38 -6.86
CA ARG A 292 -6.80 1.68 -8.24
C ARG A 292 -7.16 0.60 -9.26
N SER A 293 -7.47 -0.63 -8.83
CA SER A 293 -7.59 -1.79 -9.73
C SER A 293 -9.04 -2.07 -10.15
N HIS A 294 -9.21 -3.05 -11.02
CA HIS A 294 -10.48 -3.66 -11.39
C HIS A 294 -10.77 -4.92 -10.54
N GLY A 295 -10.40 -4.92 -9.27
CA GLY A 295 -10.62 -6.00 -8.33
C GLY A 295 -9.34 -6.64 -7.80
N CYS A 296 -8.27 -6.69 -8.57
CA CYS A 296 -6.99 -7.25 -8.13
C CYS A 296 -6.35 -6.49 -6.98
N VAL A 297 -5.52 -7.17 -6.21
CA VAL A 297 -4.70 -6.62 -5.14
C VAL A 297 -3.30 -6.33 -5.68
N ASN A 298 -3.08 -5.07 -6.09
CA ASN A 298 -1.83 -4.60 -6.66
C ASN A 298 -0.79 -4.37 -5.55
N MET A 299 0.39 -4.93 -5.70
CA MET A 299 1.56 -4.74 -4.82
C MET A 299 2.75 -4.22 -5.62
N SER A 300 3.78 -3.71 -4.94
CA SER A 300 5.07 -3.48 -5.61
C SER A 300 5.62 -4.81 -6.17
N ILE A 301 6.46 -4.74 -7.20
CA ILE A 301 7.15 -5.94 -7.74
C ILE A 301 7.97 -6.61 -6.62
N THR A 302 8.61 -5.82 -5.78
CA THR A 302 9.42 -6.28 -4.65
C THR A 302 8.60 -7.13 -3.68
N ASP A 303 7.46 -6.62 -3.25
CA ASP A 303 6.61 -7.26 -2.23
C ASP A 303 5.88 -8.48 -2.79
N SER A 304 5.38 -8.38 -4.02
CA SER A 304 4.73 -9.52 -4.68
C SER A 304 5.70 -10.67 -4.96
N ASN A 305 6.96 -10.38 -5.32
CA ASN A 305 8.00 -11.40 -5.46
C ASN A 305 8.28 -12.10 -4.12
N TRP A 306 8.44 -11.30 -3.05
CA TRP A 306 8.66 -11.87 -1.73
C TRP A 306 7.49 -12.76 -1.32
N LEU A 307 6.26 -12.29 -1.42
CA LEU A 307 5.06 -13.01 -1.03
C LEU A 307 4.88 -14.30 -1.85
N TYR A 308 5.09 -14.23 -3.16
CA TYR A 308 5.02 -15.36 -4.08
C TYR A 308 6.02 -16.47 -3.69
N ARG A 309 7.27 -16.10 -3.39
CA ARG A 309 8.32 -17.06 -3.01
C ARG A 309 8.13 -17.58 -1.59
N TRP A 310 7.82 -16.72 -0.63
CA TRP A 310 7.58 -17.10 0.76
C TRP A 310 6.46 -18.14 0.89
N SER A 311 5.44 -18.04 0.06
CA SER A 311 4.29 -18.95 0.11
C SER A 311 4.40 -20.16 -0.85
N SER A 312 5.49 -20.31 -1.59
CA SER A 312 5.62 -21.32 -2.65
C SER A 312 5.70 -22.78 -2.14
N ASP A 313 5.99 -22.98 -0.87
CA ASP A 313 6.12 -24.29 -0.21
C ASP A 313 4.82 -24.77 0.47
N VAL A 314 3.75 -24.00 0.44
CA VAL A 314 2.50 -24.33 1.13
C VAL A 314 1.74 -25.46 0.43
N ARG A 315 1.67 -25.40 -0.92
CA ARG A 315 0.96 -26.39 -1.72
C ARG A 315 1.85 -27.57 -2.07
N ASP A 316 1.41 -28.77 -1.66
CA ASP A 316 1.98 -30.02 -2.16
C ASP A 316 1.30 -30.43 -3.48
N PHE A 317 1.99 -30.25 -4.59
CA PHE A 317 1.46 -30.58 -5.91
C PHE A 317 1.28 -32.09 -6.17
N ASN A 318 1.81 -32.96 -5.28
CA ASN A 318 1.56 -34.41 -5.34
C ASN A 318 0.27 -34.81 -4.60
N ASN A 319 -0.30 -33.90 -3.81
CA ASN A 319 -1.57 -34.11 -3.10
C ASN A 319 -2.68 -33.26 -3.74
N PRO A 320 -3.68 -33.86 -4.42
CA PRO A 320 -4.76 -33.10 -5.06
C PRO A 320 -5.62 -32.31 -4.05
N ASP A 321 -5.66 -32.72 -2.80
CA ASP A 321 -6.40 -32.04 -1.73
C ASP A 321 -5.61 -30.93 -1.04
N SER A 322 -4.33 -30.77 -1.41
CA SER A 322 -3.50 -29.69 -0.87
C SER A 322 -3.93 -28.34 -1.43
N VAL A 323 -4.22 -27.41 -0.52
CA VAL A 323 -4.56 -26.02 -0.84
C VAL A 323 -3.32 -25.15 -0.70
N ASP A 324 -3.31 -24.05 -1.45
CA ASP A 324 -2.29 -23.00 -1.31
C ASP A 324 -2.65 -22.06 -0.16
N ILE A 325 -1.89 -20.99 0.04
CA ILE A 325 -2.15 -20.04 1.14
C ILE A 325 -3.59 -19.53 1.13
N ALA A 326 -4.14 -19.34 2.33
CA ALA A 326 -5.42 -18.66 2.49
C ALA A 326 -5.24 -17.13 2.37
N VAL A 327 -6.24 -16.48 1.77
CA VAL A 327 -6.35 -15.03 1.61
C VAL A 327 -7.63 -14.58 2.30
N TYR A 328 -7.50 -13.86 3.41
CA TYR A 328 -8.63 -13.29 4.13
C TYR A 328 -8.77 -11.81 3.78
N VAL A 329 -9.81 -11.48 3.03
CA VAL A 329 -10.12 -10.11 2.60
C VAL A 329 -11.21 -9.53 3.49
N TYR A 330 -10.94 -8.38 4.08
CA TYR A 330 -11.87 -7.68 4.98
C TYR A 330 -11.69 -6.16 4.90
N SER A 331 -12.58 -5.42 5.53
CA SER A 331 -12.43 -3.96 5.70
C SER A 331 -12.45 -3.59 7.18
N SER A 332 -11.40 -2.94 7.68
CA SER A 332 -11.33 -2.45 9.07
C SER A 332 -12.12 -1.16 9.31
N GLY A 333 -12.63 -0.55 8.26
CA GLY A 333 -13.42 0.69 8.29
C GLY A 333 -14.30 0.83 7.05
N THR A 334 -15.03 1.94 6.98
CA THR A 334 -15.86 2.28 5.81
C THR A 334 -15.13 3.28 4.93
N TYR A 335 -15.12 3.02 3.62
CA TYR A 335 -14.76 4.00 2.61
C TYR A 335 -15.99 4.89 2.36
N ASP A 336 -15.90 6.17 2.71
CA ASP A 336 -16.92 7.17 2.42
C ASP A 336 -16.70 7.76 1.01
#